data_210f0ece3ba7d12a35b38ebd3530e9ff
#
_entry.id   210f0ece3ba7d12a35b38ebd3530e9ff
#
_cell.length_a   1.000
_cell.length_b   1.000
_cell.length_c   1.000
_cell.angle_alpha   90.00
_cell.angle_beta   90.00
_cell.angle_gamma   90.00
#
_symmetry.space_group_name_H-M   'P 1'
#
loop_
_entity.id
_entity.type
_entity.pdbx_description
1 polymer ?
#
loop_
_entity_poly.entity_id
_entity_poly.type
_entity_poly.pdbx_seq_one_letter_code
_entity_poly.pdbx_strand_id
1 'polypeptide(L)'
;MLYRDASKKKWATVINATGRQVNTMDLQNCEADWGVKFLNPANNEVQEYLLSLLSDLAKYKPDGIILDRCRYDDYGLMSDFSPESRTEFELFIGESVENFPADIMKPGTDIPGKWYKRWNAFRAKTIHDFIIKAHDEVKAVSPDTRFGTYVGAWYSTYYTSGVNWASPKYDPSVKGTYASWADSDYKNYGYADHLDFIFLGAYAGVNSIYGQGEWTMEGFCKQGRELLKGDVSFCGGPDVGNGSGWEEGGQLSLIHI
;
A
#
# COMPACT_ATOMS: atom_id res chain seq x y z
N MET A 1 -2.41 -5.51 6.76
CA MET A 1 -2.41 -5.93 8.16
C MET A 1 -2.56 -7.44 8.26
N LEU A 2 -1.93 -8.07 9.26
CA LEU A 2 -1.74 -9.52 9.35
C LEU A 2 -2.56 -10.12 10.51
N TYR A 3 -3.14 -11.30 10.31
CA TYR A 3 -3.83 -12.05 11.37
C TYR A 3 -3.71 -13.57 11.14
N ARG A 4 -4.01 -14.37 12.19
CA ARG A 4 -3.89 -15.85 12.17
C ARG A 4 -5.17 -16.57 12.61
N ASP A 5 -6.21 -15.87 13.00
CA ASP A 5 -7.44 -16.47 13.50
C ASP A 5 -8.28 -17.09 12.37
N ALA A 6 -8.33 -18.41 12.30
CA ALA A 6 -9.11 -19.14 11.30
C ALA A 6 -10.62 -18.83 11.31
N SER A 7 -11.17 -18.38 12.44
CA SER A 7 -12.59 -17.99 12.53
C SER A 7 -12.88 -16.72 11.70
N LYS A 8 -11.85 -15.96 11.38
CA LYS A 8 -11.91 -14.70 10.60
C LYS A 8 -11.64 -14.91 9.10
N LYS A 9 -11.87 -16.12 8.57
CA LYS A 9 -11.61 -16.44 7.16
C LYS A 9 -12.24 -15.44 6.19
N LYS A 10 -13.43 -14.91 6.48
CA LYS A 10 -14.10 -13.89 5.68
C LYS A 10 -13.35 -12.54 5.63
N TRP A 11 -12.41 -12.32 6.55
CA TRP A 11 -11.59 -11.11 6.60
C TRP A 11 -10.34 -11.20 5.74
N ALA A 12 -10.00 -12.38 5.22
CA ALA A 12 -8.81 -12.57 4.40
C ALA A 12 -9.07 -12.18 2.95
N THR A 13 -8.00 -11.84 2.25
CA THR A 13 -8.03 -11.57 0.81
C THR A 13 -8.32 -12.84 0.00
N VAL A 14 -8.83 -12.66 -1.20
CA VAL A 14 -9.08 -13.70 -2.19
C VAL A 14 -8.21 -13.43 -3.41
N ILE A 15 -7.36 -14.39 -3.74
CA ILE A 15 -6.47 -14.28 -4.91
C ILE A 15 -7.06 -15.00 -6.12
N ASN A 16 -6.72 -14.51 -7.29
CA ASN A 16 -7.10 -15.09 -8.56
C ASN A 16 -5.94 -15.93 -9.14
N ALA A 17 -5.53 -16.97 -8.40
CA ALA A 17 -4.45 -17.85 -8.80
C ALA A 17 -4.95 -18.96 -9.73
N THR A 18 -4.18 -19.26 -10.77
CA THR A 18 -4.40 -20.45 -11.65
C THR A 18 -5.81 -20.59 -12.20
N GLY A 19 -6.48 -19.45 -12.51
CA GLY A 19 -7.84 -19.47 -13.09
C GLY A 19 -8.96 -19.80 -12.11
N ARG A 20 -8.68 -19.80 -10.81
CA ARG A 20 -9.69 -19.96 -9.76
C ARG A 20 -9.45 -18.93 -8.65
N GLN A 21 -10.54 -18.53 -7.99
CA GLN A 21 -10.45 -17.72 -6.80
C GLN A 21 -10.13 -18.57 -5.57
N VAL A 22 -9.13 -18.18 -4.80
CA VAL A 22 -8.69 -18.89 -3.61
C VAL A 22 -8.58 -17.91 -2.45
N ASN A 23 -9.26 -18.19 -1.35
CA ASN A 23 -9.09 -17.44 -0.12
C ASN A 23 -7.69 -17.72 0.44
N THR A 24 -6.95 -16.66 0.80
CA THR A 24 -5.55 -16.79 1.27
C THR A 24 -5.43 -17.62 2.54
N MET A 25 -6.49 -17.75 3.34
CA MET A 25 -6.52 -18.64 4.51
C MET A 25 -6.46 -20.12 4.15
N ASP A 26 -6.84 -20.51 2.92
CA ASP A 26 -6.80 -21.88 2.43
C ASP A 26 -5.43 -22.27 1.87
N LEU A 27 -4.50 -21.34 1.76
CA LEU A 27 -3.15 -21.60 1.29
C LEU A 27 -2.30 -22.22 2.43
N GLN A 28 -1.59 -23.31 2.14
CA GLN A 28 -0.68 -23.94 3.08
C GLN A 28 0.51 -23.04 3.41
N ASN A 29 1.06 -22.40 2.39
CA ASN A 29 2.12 -21.41 2.52
C ASN A 29 1.48 -20.02 2.40
N CYS A 30 1.78 -19.14 3.33
CA CYS A 30 1.39 -17.74 3.21
C CYS A 30 2.48 -16.95 2.47
N GLU A 31 2.13 -15.74 2.12
CA GLU A 31 2.98 -14.81 1.39
C GLU A 31 4.28 -14.47 2.09
N ALA A 32 4.28 -14.57 3.41
CA ALA A 32 5.46 -14.36 4.23
C ALA A 32 5.82 -15.65 4.95
N ASP A 33 7.10 -15.94 5.08
CA ASP A 33 7.67 -17.10 5.79
C ASP A 33 7.25 -17.17 7.28
N TRP A 34 6.62 -16.12 7.77
CA TRP A 34 6.16 -15.97 9.16
C TRP A 34 4.78 -16.59 9.42
N GLY A 35 4.14 -17.19 8.42
CA GLY A 35 2.86 -17.88 8.58
C GLY A 35 1.68 -16.97 8.90
N VAL A 36 1.69 -15.73 8.46
CA VAL A 36 0.62 -14.74 8.67
C VAL A 36 -0.21 -14.50 7.42
N LYS A 37 -1.42 -13.98 7.61
CA LYS A 37 -2.36 -13.67 6.54
C LYS A 37 -2.69 -12.20 6.51
N PHE A 38 -2.94 -11.67 5.32
CA PHE A 38 -3.38 -10.29 5.17
C PHE A 38 -4.89 -10.18 5.35
N LEU A 39 -5.29 -9.11 6.02
CA LEU A 39 -6.68 -8.69 6.09
C LEU A 39 -7.08 -7.99 4.79
N ASN A 40 -8.33 -8.21 4.37
CA ASN A 40 -8.88 -7.57 3.19
C ASN A 40 -9.19 -6.10 3.45
N PRO A 41 -8.52 -5.13 2.79
CA PRO A 41 -8.77 -3.72 3.02
C PRO A 41 -10.17 -3.25 2.60
N ALA A 42 -10.83 -3.96 1.67
CA ALA A 42 -12.17 -3.62 1.21
C ALA A 42 -13.29 -4.12 2.14
N ASN A 43 -12.95 -4.92 3.15
CA ASN A 43 -13.93 -5.44 4.10
C ASN A 43 -14.20 -4.42 5.23
N ASN A 44 -15.45 -3.96 5.35
CA ASN A 44 -15.83 -2.95 6.34
C ASN A 44 -15.62 -3.41 7.79
N GLU A 45 -15.90 -4.69 8.13
CA GLU A 45 -15.65 -5.21 9.49
C GLU A 45 -14.15 -5.17 9.83
N VAL A 46 -13.28 -5.39 8.84
CA VAL A 46 -11.83 -5.26 9.00
C VAL A 46 -11.46 -3.81 9.27
N GLN A 47 -11.98 -2.87 8.49
CA GLN A 47 -11.71 -1.45 8.70
C GLN A 47 -12.15 -0.99 10.09
N GLU A 48 -13.37 -1.32 10.51
CA GLU A 48 -13.92 -0.98 11.83
C GLU A 48 -13.06 -1.55 12.97
N TYR A 49 -12.66 -2.82 12.86
CA TYR A 49 -11.77 -3.45 13.84
C TYR A 49 -10.44 -2.71 13.96
N LEU A 50 -9.82 -2.34 12.82
CA LEU A 50 -8.55 -1.63 12.80
C LEU A 50 -8.66 -0.21 13.35
N LEU A 51 -9.74 0.50 13.04
CA LEU A 51 -10.01 1.82 13.59
C LEU A 51 -10.18 1.76 15.11
N SER A 52 -10.89 0.73 15.63
CA SER A 52 -11.02 0.56 17.09
C SER A 52 -9.67 0.34 17.78
N LEU A 53 -8.75 -0.41 17.16
CA LEU A 53 -7.38 -0.59 17.68
C LEU A 53 -6.59 0.73 17.69
N LEU A 54 -6.72 1.53 16.63
CA LEU A 54 -6.05 2.84 16.55
C LEU A 54 -6.59 3.82 17.57
N SER A 55 -7.91 3.83 17.79
CA SER A 55 -8.56 4.59 18.84
C SER A 55 -8.03 4.22 20.22
N ASP A 56 -7.92 2.91 20.50
CA ASP A 56 -7.38 2.42 21.78
C ASP A 56 -5.90 2.80 21.96
N LEU A 57 -5.08 2.70 20.92
CA LEU A 57 -3.68 3.13 20.96
C LEU A 57 -3.55 4.63 21.21
N ALA A 58 -4.39 5.45 20.57
CA ALA A 58 -4.35 6.90 20.72
C ALA A 58 -4.66 7.37 22.15
N LYS A 59 -5.42 6.60 22.95
CA LYS A 59 -5.69 6.90 24.37
C LYS A 59 -4.41 6.95 25.23
N TYR A 60 -3.34 6.27 24.81
CA TYR A 60 -2.04 6.34 25.48
C TYR A 60 -1.23 7.57 25.11
N LYS A 61 -1.72 8.41 24.20
CA LYS A 61 -1.10 9.65 23.73
C LYS A 61 0.37 9.50 23.31
N PRO A 62 0.69 8.55 22.44
CA PRO A 62 2.06 8.43 21.92
C PRO A 62 2.44 9.68 21.11
N ASP A 63 3.74 9.96 20.94
CA ASP A 63 4.23 11.05 20.09
C ASP A 63 3.83 10.88 18.63
N GLY A 64 3.68 9.64 18.17
CA GLY A 64 3.25 9.31 16.82
C GLY A 64 2.80 7.86 16.66
N ILE A 65 1.94 7.65 15.66
CA ILE A 65 1.50 6.33 15.21
C ILE A 65 1.89 6.19 13.74
N ILE A 66 2.54 5.08 13.40
CA ILE A 66 2.96 4.75 12.05
C ILE A 66 2.23 3.50 11.59
N LEU A 67 1.54 3.58 10.46
CA LEU A 67 0.98 2.41 9.80
C LEU A 67 2.03 1.82 8.86
N ASP A 68 2.54 0.63 9.19
CA ASP A 68 3.35 -0.17 8.29
C ASP A 68 2.47 -1.19 7.55
N ARG A 69 2.80 -1.46 6.29
CA ARG A 69 2.09 -2.41 5.43
C ARG A 69 0.57 -2.18 5.36
N CYS A 70 0.13 -0.93 5.46
CA CYS A 70 -1.25 -0.54 5.20
C CYS A 70 -1.51 -0.57 3.68
N ARG A 71 -1.68 -1.78 3.15
CA ARG A 71 -1.76 -2.09 1.72
C ARG A 71 -2.41 -3.44 1.49
N TYR A 72 -2.69 -3.75 0.23
CA TYR A 72 -3.03 -5.11 -0.17
C TYR A 72 -1.84 -6.06 0.03
N ASP A 73 -2.13 -7.35 -0.07
CA ASP A 73 -1.16 -8.42 0.15
C ASP A 73 -0.03 -8.48 -0.92
N ASP A 74 0.92 -9.36 -0.70
CA ASP A 74 2.07 -9.51 -1.58
C ASP A 74 1.75 -10.30 -2.89
N TYR A 75 0.51 -10.76 -3.08
CA TYR A 75 0.05 -11.28 -4.37
C TYR A 75 -0.20 -10.18 -5.41
N GLY A 76 -0.08 -8.92 -5.01
CA GLY A 76 -0.08 -7.77 -5.89
C GLY A 76 -1.36 -7.67 -6.71
N LEU A 77 -1.24 -7.69 -8.03
CA LEU A 77 -2.38 -7.56 -8.95
C LEU A 77 -3.31 -8.77 -8.99
N MET A 78 -2.92 -9.90 -8.38
CA MET A 78 -3.80 -11.07 -8.24
C MET A 78 -4.72 -10.99 -7.02
N SER A 79 -4.70 -9.90 -6.25
CA SER A 79 -5.51 -9.65 -5.06
C SER A 79 -6.11 -8.24 -5.08
N ASP A 80 -7.26 -7.93 -4.46
CA ASP A 80 -8.20 -8.87 -3.84
C ASP A 80 -9.41 -9.02 -4.76
N PHE A 81 -9.79 -10.25 -5.05
CA PHE A 81 -10.96 -10.55 -5.88
C PHE A 81 -12.10 -11.20 -5.08
N SER A 82 -12.27 -10.78 -3.81
CA SER A 82 -13.39 -11.19 -2.98
C SER A 82 -14.73 -10.67 -3.51
N PRO A 83 -15.86 -11.28 -3.10
CA PRO A 83 -17.19 -10.76 -3.39
C PRO A 83 -17.38 -9.32 -2.89
N GLU A 84 -16.80 -8.98 -1.73
CA GLU A 84 -16.82 -7.63 -1.16
C GLU A 84 -16.13 -6.63 -2.09
N SER A 85 -14.89 -6.92 -2.51
CA SER A 85 -14.16 -6.07 -3.44
C SER A 85 -14.87 -5.92 -4.79
N ARG A 86 -15.52 -6.97 -5.28
CA ARG A 86 -16.36 -6.87 -6.48
C ARG A 86 -17.50 -5.88 -6.28
N THR A 87 -18.25 -6.02 -5.20
CA THR A 87 -19.40 -5.15 -4.90
C THR A 87 -18.97 -3.69 -4.79
N GLU A 88 -17.94 -3.41 -4.01
CA GLU A 88 -17.41 -2.04 -3.83
C GLU A 88 -16.86 -1.47 -5.14
N PHE A 89 -16.24 -2.29 -5.97
CA PHE A 89 -15.76 -1.85 -7.28
C PHE A 89 -16.90 -1.52 -8.25
N GLU A 90 -17.94 -2.36 -8.31
CA GLU A 90 -19.11 -2.10 -9.14
C GLU A 90 -19.83 -0.81 -8.70
N LEU A 91 -19.90 -0.54 -7.39
CA LEU A 91 -20.38 0.76 -6.87
C LEU A 91 -19.48 1.91 -7.30
N PHE A 92 -18.16 1.73 -7.26
CA PHE A 92 -17.19 2.75 -7.65
C PHE A 92 -17.26 3.13 -9.13
N ILE A 93 -17.49 2.16 -10.02
CA ILE A 93 -17.61 2.44 -11.47
C ILE A 93 -19.04 2.76 -11.91
N GLY A 94 -20.06 2.52 -11.05
CA GLY A 94 -21.47 2.77 -11.33
C GLY A 94 -22.12 1.76 -12.27
N GLU A 95 -21.48 0.60 -12.50
CA GLU A 95 -22.00 -0.46 -13.36
C GLU A 95 -21.51 -1.85 -12.93
N SER A 96 -22.19 -2.90 -13.37
CA SER A 96 -21.79 -4.28 -13.09
C SER A 96 -20.69 -4.75 -14.02
N VAL A 97 -19.76 -5.55 -13.48
CA VAL A 97 -18.69 -6.19 -14.26
C VAL A 97 -19.19 -7.55 -14.77
N GLU A 98 -19.40 -7.66 -16.09
CA GLU A 98 -19.98 -8.86 -16.70
C GLU A 98 -19.10 -10.10 -16.51
N ASN A 99 -17.81 -9.98 -16.79
CA ASN A 99 -16.85 -11.09 -16.71
C ASN A 99 -15.84 -10.87 -15.60
N PHE A 100 -16.30 -10.82 -14.33
CA PHE A 100 -15.40 -10.71 -13.19
C PHE A 100 -14.70 -12.05 -12.90
N PRO A 101 -13.38 -12.12 -12.73
CA PRO A 101 -12.40 -11.03 -12.72
C PRO A 101 -11.73 -10.73 -14.07
N ALA A 102 -12.10 -11.43 -15.16
CA ALA A 102 -11.41 -11.36 -16.45
C ALA A 102 -11.44 -9.95 -17.08
N ASP A 103 -12.50 -9.18 -16.87
CA ASP A 103 -12.62 -7.79 -17.32
C ASP A 103 -11.65 -6.84 -16.59
N ILE A 104 -11.10 -7.28 -15.45
CA ILE A 104 -10.06 -6.55 -14.70
C ILE A 104 -8.69 -7.07 -15.08
N MET A 105 -8.48 -8.37 -14.89
CA MET A 105 -7.25 -9.07 -15.23
C MET A 105 -7.58 -10.50 -15.64
N LYS A 106 -7.03 -10.96 -16.75
CA LYS A 106 -7.27 -12.31 -17.23
C LYS A 106 -6.72 -13.32 -16.21
N PRO A 107 -7.55 -14.25 -15.72
CA PRO A 107 -7.18 -15.18 -14.66
C PRO A 107 -5.89 -15.95 -14.95
N GLY A 108 -4.99 -16.00 -13.95
CA GLY A 108 -3.71 -16.69 -14.03
C GLY A 108 -2.69 -16.07 -15.00
N THR A 109 -2.89 -14.80 -15.38
CA THR A 109 -1.98 -14.06 -16.27
C THR A 109 -1.84 -12.60 -15.81
N ASP A 110 -0.85 -11.90 -16.38
CA ASP A 110 -0.66 -10.45 -16.19
C ASP A 110 -1.32 -9.62 -17.31
N ILE A 111 -2.29 -10.20 -18.04
CA ILE A 111 -2.95 -9.53 -19.15
C ILE A 111 -4.10 -8.67 -18.62
N PRO A 112 -4.02 -7.31 -18.78
CA PRO A 112 -5.05 -6.39 -18.32
C PRO A 112 -6.37 -6.58 -19.08
N GLY A 113 -7.49 -6.49 -18.35
CA GLY A 113 -8.83 -6.34 -18.91
C GLY A 113 -9.22 -4.88 -19.11
N LYS A 114 -10.45 -4.65 -19.59
CA LYS A 114 -10.98 -3.29 -19.88
C LYS A 114 -11.03 -2.40 -18.64
N TRP A 115 -11.20 -2.97 -17.44
CA TRP A 115 -11.31 -2.24 -16.18
C TRP A 115 -10.01 -2.14 -15.37
N TYR A 116 -8.89 -2.59 -15.91
CA TYR A 116 -7.62 -2.67 -15.20
C TYR A 116 -7.20 -1.37 -14.50
N LYS A 117 -7.21 -0.23 -15.23
CA LYS A 117 -6.80 1.05 -14.64
C LYS A 117 -7.78 1.55 -13.59
N ARG A 118 -9.09 1.35 -13.83
CA ARG A 118 -10.13 1.70 -12.84
C ARG A 118 -10.01 0.84 -11.58
N TRP A 119 -9.64 -0.43 -11.73
CA TRP A 119 -9.38 -1.33 -10.60
C TRP A 119 -8.19 -0.85 -9.76
N ASN A 120 -7.10 -0.42 -10.40
CA ASN A 120 -5.96 0.16 -9.70
C ASN A 120 -6.36 1.43 -8.94
N ALA A 121 -7.17 2.30 -9.56
CA ALA A 121 -7.70 3.50 -8.91
C ALA A 121 -8.62 3.15 -7.72
N PHE A 122 -9.49 2.15 -7.86
CA PHE A 122 -10.35 1.65 -6.79
C PHE A 122 -9.53 1.12 -5.60
N ARG A 123 -8.51 0.32 -5.85
CA ARG A 123 -7.63 -0.20 -4.78
C ARG A 123 -6.90 0.93 -4.06
N ALA A 124 -6.38 1.91 -4.82
CA ALA A 124 -5.78 3.10 -4.24
C ALA A 124 -6.79 3.90 -3.40
N LYS A 125 -8.04 4.06 -3.89
CA LYS A 125 -9.12 4.69 -3.14
C LYS A 125 -9.42 3.98 -1.83
N THR A 126 -9.48 2.65 -1.84
CA THR A 126 -9.75 1.86 -0.63
C THR A 126 -8.73 2.13 0.47
N ILE A 127 -7.43 2.17 0.12
CA ILE A 127 -6.37 2.49 1.08
C ILE A 127 -6.39 3.97 1.47
N HIS A 128 -6.57 4.88 0.52
CA HIS A 128 -6.70 6.32 0.76
C HIS A 128 -7.82 6.61 1.78
N ASP A 129 -9.01 6.10 1.54
CA ASP A 129 -10.16 6.36 2.42
C ASP A 129 -9.96 5.79 3.82
N PHE A 130 -9.29 4.63 3.92
CA PHE A 130 -8.93 4.06 5.22
C PHE A 130 -7.88 4.93 5.95
N ILE A 131 -6.87 5.45 5.25
CA ILE A 131 -5.86 6.34 5.84
C ILE A 131 -6.51 7.59 6.42
N ILE A 132 -7.46 8.21 5.71
CA ILE A 132 -8.18 9.39 6.19
C ILE A 132 -8.98 9.05 7.46
N LYS A 133 -9.77 7.96 7.43
CA LYS A 133 -10.52 7.52 8.61
C LYS A 133 -9.61 7.24 9.80
N ALA A 134 -8.46 6.61 9.57
CA ALA A 134 -7.48 6.28 10.59
C ALA A 134 -6.83 7.55 11.20
N HIS A 135 -6.47 8.51 10.35
CA HIS A 135 -5.99 9.82 10.78
C HIS A 135 -7.03 10.52 11.68
N ASP A 136 -8.26 10.63 11.18
CA ASP A 136 -9.33 11.33 11.88
C ASP A 136 -9.68 10.67 13.22
N GLU A 137 -9.69 9.33 13.28
CA GLU A 137 -9.90 8.55 14.52
C GLU A 137 -8.80 8.83 15.54
N VAL A 138 -7.54 8.82 15.13
CA VAL A 138 -6.41 9.13 16.02
C VAL A 138 -6.49 10.57 16.51
N LYS A 139 -6.75 11.53 15.63
CA LYS A 139 -6.82 12.94 15.98
C LYS A 139 -8.03 13.28 16.87
N ALA A 140 -9.14 12.58 16.71
CA ALA A 140 -10.31 12.73 17.58
C ALA A 140 -10.01 12.34 19.03
N VAL A 141 -9.18 11.33 19.26
CA VAL A 141 -8.79 10.84 20.60
C VAL A 141 -7.58 11.58 21.16
N SER A 142 -6.57 11.83 20.33
CA SER A 142 -5.32 12.49 20.73
C SER A 142 -4.84 13.45 19.62
N PRO A 143 -5.27 14.71 19.65
CA PRO A 143 -4.95 15.70 18.59
C PRO A 143 -3.44 15.93 18.39
N ASP A 144 -2.64 15.77 19.44
CA ASP A 144 -1.19 16.00 19.40
C ASP A 144 -0.40 14.78 18.89
N THR A 145 -1.00 13.59 18.88
CA THR A 145 -0.35 12.39 18.32
C THR A 145 -0.18 12.54 16.82
N ARG A 146 1.06 12.50 16.34
CA ARG A 146 1.34 12.56 14.90
C ARG A 146 0.99 11.23 14.23
N PHE A 147 0.44 11.31 13.03
CA PHE A 147 0.00 10.17 12.25
C PHE A 147 0.77 10.07 10.94
N GLY A 148 1.30 8.89 10.63
CA GLY A 148 2.08 8.67 9.42
C GLY A 148 2.03 7.24 8.91
N THR A 149 2.67 7.02 7.77
CA THR A 149 2.78 5.70 7.15
C THR A 149 4.23 5.36 6.82
N TYR A 150 4.53 4.05 6.79
CA TYR A 150 5.75 3.50 6.21
C TYR A 150 5.41 2.84 4.88
N VAL A 151 6.08 3.24 3.79
CA VAL A 151 5.82 2.74 2.43
C VAL A 151 7.11 2.45 1.69
N GLY A 152 7.06 1.57 0.69
CA GLY A 152 8.19 1.38 -0.21
C GLY A 152 8.40 2.58 -1.14
N ALA A 153 9.64 3.02 -1.27
CA ALA A 153 9.98 4.18 -2.10
C ALA A 153 9.86 3.90 -3.62
N TRP A 154 9.75 2.65 -4.04
CA TRP A 154 9.59 2.21 -5.44
C TRP A 154 8.17 2.44 -5.97
N TYR A 155 7.81 3.69 -6.15
CA TYR A 155 6.46 4.11 -6.59
C TYR A 155 6.04 3.48 -7.91
N SER A 156 6.98 3.28 -8.84
CA SER A 156 6.74 2.73 -10.17
C SER A 156 6.00 1.40 -10.19
N THR A 157 6.17 0.59 -9.14
CA THR A 157 5.53 -0.73 -8.98
C THR A 157 4.64 -0.83 -7.74
N TYR A 158 4.66 0.16 -6.84
CA TYR A 158 3.94 0.09 -5.57
C TYR A 158 2.41 0.11 -5.73
N TYR A 159 1.92 0.59 -6.88
CA TYR A 159 0.50 0.49 -7.25
C TYR A 159 -0.02 -0.95 -7.26
N THR A 160 0.86 -1.95 -7.49
CA THR A 160 0.49 -3.37 -7.44
C THR A 160 0.00 -3.80 -6.06
N SER A 161 0.41 -3.10 -5.01
CA SER A 161 -0.08 -3.27 -3.64
C SER A 161 -1.27 -2.37 -3.30
N GLY A 162 -1.88 -1.71 -4.30
CA GLY A 162 -3.06 -0.87 -4.13
C GLY A 162 -2.81 0.42 -3.36
N VAL A 163 -1.62 1.00 -3.46
CA VAL A 163 -1.24 2.19 -2.69
C VAL A 163 -0.82 3.33 -3.60
N ASN A 164 -1.39 4.50 -3.36
CA ASN A 164 -0.93 5.76 -3.91
C ASN A 164 -0.48 6.69 -2.77
N TRP A 165 0.79 6.61 -2.38
CA TRP A 165 1.35 7.44 -1.32
C TRP A 165 1.79 8.84 -1.78
N ALA A 166 1.60 9.16 -3.05
CA ALA A 166 1.94 10.47 -3.60
C ALA A 166 0.96 11.57 -3.14
N SER A 167 1.33 12.81 -3.37
CA SER A 167 0.43 13.96 -3.29
C SER A 167 -0.65 13.86 -4.37
N PRO A 168 -1.90 14.30 -4.12
CA PRO A 168 -2.92 14.42 -5.17
C PRO A 168 -2.57 15.46 -6.26
N LYS A 169 -1.54 16.29 -6.02
CA LYS A 169 -0.98 17.24 -7.01
C LYS A 169 -0.08 16.55 -8.05
N TYR A 170 0.30 15.29 -7.80
CA TYR A 170 1.10 14.50 -8.73
C TYR A 170 0.20 13.61 -9.58
N ASP A 171 0.22 13.80 -10.90
CA ASP A 171 -0.58 13.02 -11.84
C ASP A 171 0.27 11.94 -12.54
N PRO A 172 0.17 10.67 -12.13
CA PRO A 172 0.91 9.59 -12.79
C PRO A 172 0.35 9.24 -14.17
N SER A 173 -0.92 9.55 -14.47
CA SER A 173 -1.56 9.18 -15.74
C SER A 173 -0.93 9.84 -16.96
N VAL A 174 -0.21 10.96 -16.76
CA VAL A 174 0.48 11.70 -17.81
C VAL A 174 2.00 11.45 -17.82
N LYS A 175 2.49 10.50 -17.04
CA LYS A 175 3.92 10.23 -16.85
C LYS A 175 4.34 8.89 -17.45
N GLY A 176 4.87 8.91 -18.67
CA GLY A 176 5.58 7.79 -19.26
C GLY A 176 4.91 6.42 -19.05
N THR A 177 5.63 5.51 -18.41
CA THR A 177 5.15 4.15 -18.13
C THR A 177 4.02 4.08 -17.12
N TYR A 178 3.82 5.09 -16.27
CA TYR A 178 2.73 5.10 -15.28
C TYR A 178 1.36 5.19 -15.93
N ALA A 179 1.27 5.83 -17.10
CA ALA A 179 0.04 5.88 -17.88
C ALA A 179 -0.48 4.49 -18.33
N SER A 180 0.34 3.45 -18.26
CA SER A 180 -0.08 2.08 -18.57
C SER A 180 -1.00 1.48 -17.50
N TRP A 181 -0.88 1.91 -16.24
CA TRP A 181 -1.64 1.39 -15.11
C TRP A 181 -2.48 2.43 -14.36
N ALA A 182 -2.18 3.73 -14.50
CA ALA A 182 -2.97 4.82 -13.92
C ALA A 182 -3.99 5.37 -14.92
N ASP A 183 -5.19 5.68 -14.43
CA ASP A 183 -6.15 6.55 -15.12
C ASP A 183 -6.05 7.99 -14.60
N SER A 184 -6.84 8.91 -15.17
CA SER A 184 -6.84 10.32 -14.79
C SER A 184 -7.30 10.59 -13.35
N ASP A 185 -8.06 9.66 -12.77
CA ASP A 185 -8.61 9.80 -11.43
C ASP A 185 -7.67 9.24 -10.35
N TYR A 186 -6.68 8.43 -10.73
CA TYR A 186 -5.76 7.78 -9.79
C TYR A 186 -5.07 8.77 -8.85
N LYS A 187 -4.72 9.97 -9.34
CA LYS A 187 -4.12 11.03 -8.53
C LYS A 187 -4.98 11.47 -7.34
N ASN A 188 -6.31 11.41 -7.49
CA ASN A 188 -7.26 11.84 -6.44
C ASN A 188 -7.20 10.94 -5.20
N TYR A 189 -6.56 9.79 -5.32
CA TYR A 189 -6.38 8.81 -4.25
C TYR A 189 -4.95 8.79 -3.70
N GLY A 190 -4.17 9.83 -3.99
CA GLY A 190 -2.94 10.14 -3.27
C GLY A 190 -3.28 10.67 -1.88
N TYR A 191 -2.56 10.22 -0.84
CA TYR A 191 -2.89 10.55 0.54
C TYR A 191 -1.81 11.31 1.31
N ALA A 192 -0.78 11.80 0.63
CA ALA A 192 0.33 12.50 1.28
C ALA A 192 -0.11 13.71 2.13
N ASP A 193 -1.11 14.44 1.66
CA ASP A 193 -1.66 15.64 2.32
C ASP A 193 -2.52 15.34 3.56
N HIS A 194 -2.79 14.07 3.84
CA HIS A 194 -3.49 13.61 5.05
C HIS A 194 -2.55 13.07 6.14
N LEU A 195 -1.24 13.22 5.98
CA LEU A 195 -0.23 12.71 6.90
C LEU A 195 0.54 13.84 7.58
N ASP A 196 0.95 13.62 8.85
CA ASP A 196 1.90 14.50 9.53
C ASP A 196 3.35 14.19 9.13
N PHE A 197 3.64 12.96 8.73
CA PHE A 197 4.95 12.51 8.22
C PHE A 197 4.81 11.20 7.42
N ILE A 198 5.82 10.89 6.60
CA ILE A 198 5.90 9.62 5.89
C ILE A 198 7.32 9.07 5.89
N PHE A 199 7.47 7.77 6.14
CA PHE A 199 8.73 7.07 5.96
C PHE A 199 8.74 6.33 4.62
N LEU A 200 9.78 6.58 3.84
CA LEU A 200 10.03 5.91 2.57
C LEU A 200 11.10 4.83 2.75
N GLY A 201 10.74 3.57 2.56
CA GLY A 201 11.68 2.46 2.52
C GLY A 201 12.57 2.57 1.28
N ALA A 202 13.69 3.24 1.42
CA ALA A 202 14.69 3.42 0.36
C ALA A 202 15.67 2.24 0.37
N TYR A 203 15.18 1.05 0.03
CA TYR A 203 15.89 -0.23 0.17
C TYR A 203 16.98 -0.42 -0.89
N ALA A 204 17.90 0.52 -0.93
CA ALA A 204 19.09 0.43 -1.74
C ALA A 204 20.22 -0.28 -0.99
N GLY A 205 21.04 -1.05 -1.69
CA GLY A 205 22.20 -1.71 -1.11
C GLY A 205 23.26 -0.72 -0.65
N VAL A 206 24.18 -1.16 0.23
CA VAL A 206 25.25 -0.34 0.82
C VAL A 206 26.12 0.40 -0.21
N ASN A 207 26.27 -0.19 -1.40
CA ASN A 207 27.04 0.41 -2.50
C ASN A 207 26.20 1.33 -3.41
N SER A 208 24.92 1.53 -3.10
CA SER A 208 23.96 2.30 -3.88
C SER A 208 23.35 3.47 -3.11
N ILE A 209 24.16 4.12 -2.24
CA ILE A 209 23.71 5.29 -1.47
C ILE A 209 23.52 6.49 -2.39
N TYR A 210 24.52 6.76 -3.21
CA TYR A 210 24.53 7.90 -4.13
C TYR A 210 24.23 7.47 -5.56
N GLY A 211 23.66 8.37 -6.34
CA GLY A 211 23.40 8.18 -7.77
C GLY A 211 22.01 8.65 -8.19
N GLN A 212 21.82 8.77 -9.50
CA GLN A 212 20.57 9.27 -10.08
C GLN A 212 19.57 8.15 -10.43
N GLY A 213 19.98 6.89 -10.29
CA GLY A 213 19.11 5.73 -10.56
C GLY A 213 18.00 5.59 -9.51
N GLU A 214 16.85 5.09 -9.92
CA GLU A 214 15.70 4.86 -9.04
C GLU A 214 16.09 4.02 -7.81
N TRP A 215 16.94 3.01 -7.99
CA TRP A 215 17.36 2.08 -6.93
C TRP A 215 18.61 2.53 -6.18
N THR A 216 18.74 3.84 -5.93
CA THR A 216 19.72 4.40 -5.00
C THR A 216 18.97 5.14 -3.90
N MET A 217 19.58 5.32 -2.72
CA MET A 217 18.96 6.11 -1.64
C MET A 217 18.70 7.55 -2.09
N GLU A 218 19.69 8.16 -2.76
CA GLU A 218 19.55 9.51 -3.31
C GLU A 218 18.43 9.58 -4.35
N GLY A 219 18.35 8.59 -5.25
CA GLY A 219 17.31 8.50 -6.28
C GLY A 219 15.92 8.33 -5.68
N PHE A 220 15.75 7.44 -4.69
CA PHE A 220 14.49 7.29 -3.96
C PHE A 220 14.05 8.57 -3.25
N CYS A 221 14.98 9.26 -2.56
CA CYS A 221 14.66 10.51 -1.88
C CYS A 221 14.29 11.63 -2.87
N LYS A 222 14.97 11.69 -4.01
CA LYS A 222 14.67 12.66 -5.08
C LYS A 222 13.28 12.41 -5.67
N GLN A 223 12.96 11.14 -5.95
CA GLN A 223 11.65 10.74 -6.42
C GLN A 223 10.57 11.04 -5.37
N GLY A 224 10.81 10.71 -4.09
CA GLY A 224 9.90 11.02 -2.99
C GLY A 224 9.57 12.51 -2.93
N ARG A 225 10.58 13.38 -3.05
CA ARG A 225 10.37 14.84 -3.11
C ARG A 225 9.48 15.26 -4.29
N GLU A 226 9.69 14.65 -5.46
CA GLU A 226 8.86 14.93 -6.64
C GLU A 226 7.42 14.48 -6.43
N LEU A 227 7.20 13.29 -5.89
CA LEU A 227 5.89 12.69 -5.69
C LEU A 227 5.08 13.37 -4.59
N LEU A 228 5.72 13.71 -3.49
CA LEU A 228 5.05 14.30 -2.32
C LEU A 228 4.73 15.78 -2.48
N LYS A 229 5.33 16.48 -3.44
CA LYS A 229 5.03 17.91 -3.77
C LYS A 229 5.11 18.88 -2.59
N GLY A 230 5.77 18.48 -1.51
CA GLY A 230 5.88 19.28 -0.29
C GLY A 230 4.66 19.23 0.63
N ASP A 231 3.69 18.36 0.39
CA ASP A 231 2.49 18.22 1.24
C ASP A 231 2.81 17.60 2.59
N VAL A 232 3.84 16.77 2.66
CA VAL A 232 4.26 16.08 3.89
C VAL A 232 5.78 16.01 3.99
N SER A 233 6.30 16.09 5.22
CA SER A 233 7.71 15.81 5.51
C SER A 233 8.00 14.33 5.44
N PHE A 234 9.16 13.93 4.89
CA PHE A 234 9.52 12.53 4.77
C PHE A 234 10.95 12.24 5.20
N CYS A 235 11.20 10.98 5.52
CA CYS A 235 12.52 10.43 5.76
C CYS A 235 12.70 9.16 4.91
N GLY A 236 13.83 9.02 4.24
CA GLY A 236 14.23 7.80 3.57
C GLY A 236 15.01 6.90 4.52
N GLY A 237 14.61 5.64 4.64
CA GLY A 237 15.27 4.63 5.47
C GLY A 237 15.84 3.48 4.65
N PRO A 238 17.14 3.11 4.81
CA PRO A 238 17.68 1.91 4.19
C PRO A 238 17.15 0.65 4.86
N ASP A 239 17.19 -0.47 4.15
CA ASP A 239 16.97 -1.79 4.73
C ASP A 239 18.28 -2.38 5.23
N VAL A 240 18.49 -2.35 6.53
CA VAL A 240 19.76 -2.74 7.17
C VAL A 240 19.84 -4.25 7.45
N GLY A 241 18.73 -4.97 7.38
CA GLY A 241 18.66 -6.34 7.86
C GLY A 241 18.32 -7.42 6.83
N ASN A 242 18.14 -7.09 5.54
CA ASN A 242 17.60 -8.04 4.56
C ASN A 242 18.50 -8.30 3.34
N GLY A 243 19.78 -8.60 3.56
CA GLY A 243 20.69 -8.98 2.47
C GLY A 243 21.05 -7.84 1.52
N SER A 244 20.86 -6.61 1.95
CA SER A 244 21.23 -5.41 1.18
C SER A 244 22.74 -5.08 1.26
N GLY A 245 23.52 -5.94 1.95
CA GLY A 245 24.95 -5.77 2.17
C GLY A 245 25.34 -4.88 3.34
N TRP A 246 24.34 -4.39 4.09
CA TRP A 246 24.59 -3.54 5.26
C TRP A 246 25.14 -4.32 6.45
N GLU A 247 24.89 -5.61 6.55
CA GLU A 247 25.37 -6.49 7.61
C GLU A 247 26.89 -6.62 7.61
N GLU A 248 27.54 -6.50 6.45
CA GLU A 248 28.98 -6.70 6.25
C GLU A 248 29.82 -5.43 6.47
N GLY A 249 29.33 -4.46 7.24
CA GLY A 249 30.13 -3.27 7.59
C GLY A 249 29.44 -1.93 7.26
N GLY A 250 28.23 -1.95 6.78
CA GLY A 250 27.43 -0.73 6.50
C GLY A 250 26.96 0.04 7.74
N GLN A 251 27.09 -0.54 8.94
CA GLN A 251 26.65 0.11 10.19
C GLN A 251 27.33 1.44 10.47
N LEU A 252 28.57 1.62 10.00
CA LEU A 252 29.32 2.85 10.21
C LEU A 252 28.86 4.01 9.33
N SER A 253 28.22 3.73 8.20
CA SER A 253 27.72 4.78 7.30
C SER A 253 26.42 5.42 7.78
N LEU A 254 25.64 4.75 8.61
CA LEU A 254 24.40 5.31 9.18
C LEU A 254 24.66 6.41 10.23
N ILE A 255 25.87 6.47 10.78
CA ILE A 255 26.26 7.45 11.81
C ILE A 255 26.68 8.80 11.16
N HIS A 256 26.89 8.83 9.86
CA HIS A 256 27.45 9.99 9.15
C HIS A 256 26.48 10.60 8.11
N ILE A 257 25.22 10.20 8.10
CA ILE A 257 24.14 10.83 7.36
C ILE A 257 23.32 11.66 8.34
#